data_526440378b64dcece6c1cf038dd4a989
#
_entry.id   526440378b64dcece6c1cf038dd4a989
#
_cell.length_a   1.000
_cell.length_b   1.000
_cell.length_c   1.000
_cell.angle_alpha   90.00
_cell.angle_beta   90.00
_cell.angle_gamma   90.00
#
_symmetry.space_group_name_H-M   'P 1'
#
loop_
_entity.id
_entity.type
_entity.pdbx_description
1 polymer ?
#
loop_
_entity_poly.entity_id
_entity_poly.type
_entity_poly.pdbx_seq_one_letter_code
_entity_poly.pdbx_strand_id
1 'polypeptide(L)'
;NAMPEWTPRNTARARALRNAATPAERRLWEYLAKAQLGAKFSRQMPVGPWYADFLCRELRLVVELDGYSHDVQPGRDARRDADLRGRGYIVLHFTNEDVMEDAEAVARAIRMTIEGLRR
;
A
#
# COMPACT_ATOMS: atom_id res chain seq x y z
N ASN A 1 1.94 19.91 -18.62
CA ASN A 1 1.31 18.70 -19.06
C ASN A 1 1.51 17.58 -18.03
N ALA A 2 0.42 17.09 -17.49
CA ALA A 2 0.48 16.07 -16.46
C ALA A 2 0.86 14.72 -17.06
N MET A 3 2.00 14.19 -16.64
CA MET A 3 2.35 12.80 -16.95
C MET A 3 1.41 11.89 -16.20
N PRO A 4 0.92 10.82 -16.83
CA PRO A 4 0.16 9.85 -16.08
C PRO A 4 1.04 9.25 -14.99
N GLU A 5 0.45 8.95 -13.85
CA GLU A 5 1.19 8.32 -12.75
C GLU A 5 1.68 6.91 -13.16
N TRP A 6 1.00 6.34 -14.13
CA TRP A 6 1.34 5.04 -14.69
C TRP A 6 2.05 5.22 -16.02
N THR A 7 3.18 4.54 -16.20
CA THR A 7 3.91 4.50 -17.47
C THR A 7 4.38 3.06 -17.70
N PRO A 8 4.73 2.68 -18.95
CA PRO A 8 5.26 1.34 -19.20
C PRO A 8 6.50 1.01 -18.37
N ARG A 9 7.36 1.99 -18.16
CA ARG A 9 8.56 1.82 -17.35
C ARG A 9 8.21 1.54 -15.89
N ASN A 10 7.27 2.31 -15.33
CA ASN A 10 6.83 2.12 -13.95
C ASN A 10 6.13 0.77 -13.79
N THR A 11 5.40 0.33 -14.82
CA THR A 11 4.71 -0.96 -14.78
C THR A 11 5.70 -2.11 -14.73
N ALA A 12 6.78 -2.04 -15.51
CA ALA A 12 7.81 -3.09 -15.50
C ALA A 12 8.47 -3.17 -14.13
N ARG A 13 8.78 -2.02 -13.53
CA ARG A 13 9.36 -1.97 -12.18
C ARG A 13 8.40 -2.52 -11.14
N ALA A 14 7.13 -2.14 -11.22
CA ALA A 14 6.12 -2.63 -10.30
C ALA A 14 5.95 -4.14 -10.40
N ARG A 15 6.01 -4.68 -11.63
CA ARG A 15 5.94 -6.13 -11.84
C ARG A 15 7.11 -6.84 -11.19
N ALA A 16 8.33 -6.30 -11.35
CA ALA A 16 9.52 -6.87 -10.72
C ALA A 16 9.40 -6.84 -9.20
N LEU A 17 8.88 -5.76 -8.63
CA LEU A 17 8.67 -5.64 -7.19
C LEU A 17 7.64 -6.66 -6.69
N ARG A 18 6.55 -6.89 -7.45
CA ARG A 18 5.57 -7.91 -7.07
C ARG A 18 6.20 -9.30 -6.99
N ASN A 19 7.10 -9.60 -7.92
CA ASN A 19 7.79 -10.89 -7.93
C ASN A 19 8.73 -11.03 -6.74
N ALA A 20 9.15 -9.90 -6.15
CA ALA A 20 10.02 -9.88 -4.99
C ALA A 20 9.27 -9.60 -3.69
N ALA A 21 7.96 -9.81 -3.67
CA ALA A 21 7.13 -9.53 -2.50
C ALA A 21 7.60 -10.28 -1.26
N THR A 22 7.61 -9.59 -0.13
CA THR A 22 8.01 -10.18 1.15
C THR A 22 6.94 -11.16 1.67
N PRO A 23 7.28 -12.04 2.62
CA PRO A 23 6.29 -12.90 3.24
C PRO A 23 5.10 -12.13 3.83
N ALA A 24 5.35 -10.98 4.47
CA ALA A 24 4.27 -10.18 5.04
C ALA A 24 3.35 -9.63 3.94
N GLU A 25 3.91 -9.15 2.83
CA GLU A 25 3.10 -8.68 1.71
C GLU A 25 2.23 -9.79 1.14
N ARG A 26 2.80 -10.98 0.96
CA ARG A 26 2.05 -12.13 0.47
C ARG A 26 0.94 -12.54 1.44
N ARG A 27 1.25 -12.51 2.73
CA ARG A 27 0.29 -12.86 3.78
C ARG A 27 -0.90 -11.90 3.78
N LEU A 28 -0.62 -10.60 3.76
CA LEU A 28 -1.69 -9.61 3.77
C LEU A 28 -2.50 -9.65 2.48
N TRP A 29 -1.85 -9.93 1.35
CA TRP A 29 -2.56 -10.01 0.07
C TRP A 29 -3.65 -11.09 0.08
N GLU A 30 -3.50 -12.15 0.86
CA GLU A 30 -4.53 -13.17 0.98
C GLU A 30 -5.86 -12.59 1.46
N TYR A 31 -5.81 -11.49 2.23
CA TYR A 31 -7.00 -10.83 2.74
C TYR A 31 -7.48 -9.69 1.84
N LEU A 32 -6.57 -9.07 1.10
CA LEU A 32 -6.91 -7.92 0.25
C LEU A 32 -7.37 -8.31 -1.15
N ALA A 33 -6.93 -9.45 -1.64
CA ALA A 33 -7.25 -9.90 -2.98
C ALA A 33 -8.75 -10.10 -3.17
N LYS A 34 -9.21 -9.94 -4.42
CA LYS A 34 -10.59 -10.23 -4.80
C LYS A 34 -11.61 -9.35 -4.07
N ALA A 35 -11.20 -8.15 -3.68
CA ALA A 35 -12.07 -7.18 -3.02
C ALA A 35 -12.74 -7.74 -1.74
N GLN A 36 -12.07 -8.64 -1.05
CA GLN A 36 -12.64 -9.32 0.13
C GLN A 36 -12.99 -8.35 1.26
N LEU A 37 -12.29 -7.21 1.35
CA LEU A 37 -12.54 -6.23 2.40
C LEU A 37 -13.52 -5.14 1.95
N GLY A 38 -14.15 -5.30 0.80
CA GLY A 38 -15.14 -4.35 0.31
C GLY A 38 -14.59 -3.32 -0.67
N ALA A 39 -13.33 -3.42 -1.05
CA ALA A 39 -12.71 -2.53 -2.03
C ALA A 39 -11.61 -3.29 -2.76
N LYS A 40 -11.38 -2.90 -4.01
CA LYS A 40 -10.38 -3.56 -4.84
C LYS A 40 -9.01 -2.96 -4.57
N PHE A 41 -8.03 -3.83 -4.28
CA PHE A 41 -6.64 -3.45 -4.10
C PHE A 41 -5.77 -4.00 -5.22
N SER A 42 -4.72 -3.25 -5.54
CA SER A 42 -3.66 -3.69 -6.44
C SER A 42 -2.34 -3.65 -5.69
N ARG A 43 -1.41 -4.54 -6.06
CA ARG A 43 -0.10 -4.62 -5.40
C ARG A 43 0.94 -3.83 -6.17
N GLN A 44 1.88 -3.21 -5.45
CA GLN A 44 3.06 -2.58 -6.01
C GLN A 44 2.73 -1.66 -7.19
N MET A 45 1.85 -0.70 -6.92
CA MET A 45 1.39 0.22 -7.95
C MET A 45 2.11 1.56 -7.85
N PRO A 46 2.48 2.15 -8.98
CA PRO A 46 3.11 3.46 -8.96
C PRO A 46 2.10 4.55 -8.62
N VAL A 47 2.51 5.46 -7.76
CA VAL A 47 1.76 6.67 -7.40
C VAL A 47 2.77 7.81 -7.44
N GLY A 48 2.77 8.59 -8.51
CA GLY A 48 3.80 9.59 -8.74
C GLY A 48 5.18 8.95 -8.80
N PRO A 49 6.15 9.44 -8.05
CA PRO A 49 7.50 8.85 -8.04
C PRO A 49 7.63 7.64 -7.10
N TRP A 50 6.54 7.25 -6.43
CA TRP A 50 6.57 6.20 -5.39
C TRP A 50 5.88 4.94 -5.87
N TYR A 51 6.15 3.84 -5.17
CA TYR A 51 5.43 2.58 -5.36
C TYR A 51 4.69 2.27 -4.06
N ALA A 52 3.38 2.14 -4.15
CA ALA A 52 2.55 1.76 -3.02
C ALA A 52 2.54 0.24 -2.91
N ASP A 53 2.73 -0.28 -1.71
CA ASP A 53 2.66 -1.73 -1.50
C ASP A 53 1.28 -2.26 -1.89
N PHE A 54 0.23 -1.58 -1.44
CA PHE A 54 -1.14 -1.90 -1.82
C PHE A 54 -1.90 -0.60 -2.07
N LEU A 55 -2.64 -0.56 -3.15
CA LEU A 55 -3.38 0.65 -3.54
C LEU A 55 -4.83 0.31 -3.85
N CYS A 56 -5.75 1.04 -3.22
CA CYS A 56 -7.15 1.07 -3.60
C CYS A 56 -7.39 2.41 -4.31
N ARG A 57 -7.52 2.36 -5.62
CA ARG A 57 -7.68 3.57 -6.43
C ARG A 57 -9.01 4.27 -6.18
N GLU A 58 -10.05 3.49 -6.01
CA GLU A 58 -11.39 4.02 -5.80
C GLU A 58 -11.46 4.95 -4.59
N LEU A 59 -10.83 4.53 -3.49
CA LEU A 59 -10.87 5.26 -2.24
C LEU A 59 -9.63 6.11 -2.00
N ARG A 60 -8.66 6.08 -2.92
CA ARG A 60 -7.38 6.74 -2.78
C ARG A 60 -6.70 6.34 -1.46
N LEU A 61 -6.69 5.05 -1.22
CA LEU A 61 -6.16 4.48 0.01
C LEU A 61 -4.89 3.69 -0.30
N VAL A 62 -3.81 4.04 0.37
CA VAL A 62 -2.52 3.37 0.26
C VAL A 62 -2.26 2.63 1.57
N VAL A 63 -1.87 1.37 1.48
CA VAL A 63 -1.42 0.59 2.63
C VAL A 63 0.05 0.26 2.42
N GLU A 64 0.87 0.64 3.38
CA GLU A 64 2.30 0.42 3.35
C GLU A 64 2.71 -0.53 4.46
N LEU A 65 3.58 -1.48 4.14
CA LEU A 65 4.19 -2.34 5.14
C LEU A 65 5.62 -1.89 5.35
N ASP A 66 5.91 -1.45 6.55
CA ASP A 66 7.25 -1.02 6.92
C ASP A 66 8.11 -2.26 7.23
N GLY A 67 9.38 -2.19 6.85
CA GLY A 67 10.32 -3.26 7.14
C GLY A 67 10.70 -3.31 8.61
N TYR A 68 11.75 -4.07 8.89
CA TYR A 68 12.29 -4.11 10.24
C TYR A 68 12.89 -2.75 10.61
N SER A 69 12.96 -2.48 11.90
CA SER A 69 13.36 -1.16 12.40
C SER A 69 14.66 -0.64 11.81
N HIS A 70 15.61 -1.52 11.50
CA HIS A 70 16.89 -1.12 10.90
C HIS A 70 16.75 -0.66 9.44
N ASP A 71 15.63 -0.95 8.79
CA ASP A 71 15.36 -0.52 7.42
C ASP A 71 14.65 0.81 7.36
N VAL A 72 14.27 1.36 8.50
CA VAL A 72 13.48 2.60 8.55
C VAL A 72 14.36 3.80 8.23
N GLN A 73 13.88 4.65 7.32
CA GLN A 73 14.51 5.92 6.97
C GLN A 73 13.51 7.05 7.24
N PRO A 74 13.43 7.54 8.49
CA PRO A 74 12.34 8.43 8.91
C PRO A 74 12.14 9.65 8.03
N GLY A 75 13.22 10.29 7.58
CA GLY A 75 13.10 11.48 6.74
C GLY A 75 12.49 11.18 5.37
N ARG A 76 12.90 10.08 4.77
CA ARG A 76 12.37 9.65 3.47
C ARG A 76 10.92 9.22 3.59
N ASP A 77 10.58 8.46 4.63
CA ASP A 77 9.23 7.98 4.84
C ASP A 77 8.27 9.16 5.09
N ALA A 78 8.71 10.15 5.86
CA ALA A 78 7.89 11.34 6.11
C ALA A 78 7.64 12.13 4.83
N ARG A 79 8.64 12.26 3.96
CA ARG A 79 8.48 12.96 2.69
C ARG A 79 7.53 12.20 1.76
N ARG A 80 7.65 10.88 1.71
CA ARG A 80 6.76 10.06 0.89
C ARG A 80 5.32 10.19 1.37
N ASP A 81 5.10 10.09 2.67
CA ASP A 81 3.75 10.21 3.23
C ASP A 81 3.17 11.59 2.96
N ALA A 82 3.96 12.65 3.14
CA ALA A 82 3.50 14.00 2.88
C ALA A 82 3.13 14.19 1.41
N ASP A 83 3.94 13.66 0.51
CA ASP A 83 3.65 13.75 -0.92
C ASP A 83 2.41 12.97 -1.30
N LEU A 84 2.26 11.75 -0.78
CA LEU A 84 1.07 10.95 -1.06
C LEU A 84 -0.20 11.64 -0.54
N ARG A 85 -0.13 12.17 0.68
CA ARG A 85 -1.27 12.90 1.24
C ARG A 85 -1.57 14.16 0.46
N GLY A 86 -0.53 14.85 0.00
CA GLY A 86 -0.69 16.04 -0.85
C GLY A 86 -1.35 15.72 -2.18
N ARG A 87 -1.22 14.50 -2.66
CA ARG A 87 -1.88 14.03 -3.88
C ARG A 87 -3.30 13.52 -3.63
N GLY A 88 -3.77 13.58 -2.39
CA GLY A 88 -5.13 13.19 -2.03
C GLY A 88 -5.28 11.76 -1.54
N TYR A 89 -4.19 11.10 -1.22
CA TYR A 89 -4.24 9.73 -0.73
C TYR A 89 -4.27 9.67 0.79
N ILE A 90 -4.95 8.66 1.29
CA ILE A 90 -4.91 8.28 2.70
C ILE A 90 -3.87 7.17 2.81
N VAL A 91 -2.97 7.29 3.78
CA VAL A 91 -1.87 6.33 3.93
C VAL A 91 -1.99 5.63 5.27
N LEU A 92 -2.07 4.31 5.24
CA LEU A 92 -2.03 3.47 6.43
C LEU A 92 -0.70 2.75 6.48
N HIS A 93 -0.11 2.69 7.65
CA HIS A 93 1.16 1.98 7.87
C HIS A 93 0.95 0.84 8.85
N PHE A 94 1.52 -0.31 8.52
CA PHE A 94 1.62 -1.45 9.42
C PHE A 94 3.04 -1.99 9.30
N THR A 95 3.53 -2.65 10.33
CA THR A 95 4.84 -3.28 10.24
C THR A 95 4.71 -4.69 9.67
N ASN A 96 5.80 -5.23 9.13
CA ASN A 96 5.82 -6.62 8.72
C ASN A 96 5.47 -7.54 9.90
N GLU A 97 5.95 -7.17 11.10
CA GLU A 97 5.67 -7.95 12.30
C GLU A 97 4.19 -7.97 12.64
N ASP A 98 3.50 -6.82 12.50
CA ASP A 98 2.05 -6.76 12.73
C ASP A 98 1.33 -7.79 11.86
N VAL A 99 1.69 -7.86 10.59
CA VAL A 99 1.05 -8.78 9.65
C VAL A 99 1.38 -10.22 9.99
N MET A 100 2.65 -10.50 10.30
CA MET A 100 3.05 -11.88 10.58
C MET A 100 2.48 -12.39 11.90
N GLU A 101 2.27 -11.50 12.87
CA GLU A 101 1.68 -11.88 14.14
C GLU A 101 0.16 -12.07 14.04
N ASP A 102 -0.52 -11.18 13.33
CA ASP A 102 -1.98 -11.24 13.23
C ASP A 102 -2.46 -10.51 11.97
N ALA A 103 -2.36 -11.17 10.83
CA ALA A 103 -2.78 -10.60 9.56
C ALA A 103 -4.27 -10.29 9.54
N GLU A 104 -5.07 -11.08 10.26
CA GLU A 104 -6.51 -10.85 10.33
C GLU A 104 -6.84 -9.54 11.04
N ALA A 105 -6.11 -9.20 12.09
CA ALA A 105 -6.31 -7.94 12.79
C ALA A 105 -5.95 -6.76 11.89
N VAL A 106 -4.86 -6.88 11.12
CA VAL A 106 -4.47 -5.84 10.16
C VAL A 106 -5.56 -5.68 9.10
N ALA A 107 -6.05 -6.78 8.56
CA ALA A 107 -7.13 -6.75 7.56
C ALA A 107 -8.39 -6.10 8.12
N ARG A 108 -8.72 -6.39 9.37
CA ARG A 108 -9.89 -5.80 10.05
C ARG A 108 -9.73 -4.28 10.17
N ALA A 109 -8.55 -3.81 10.52
CA ALA A 109 -8.28 -2.38 10.61
C ALA A 109 -8.43 -1.70 9.26
N ILE A 110 -7.96 -2.34 8.20
CA ILE A 110 -8.11 -1.82 6.84
C ILE A 110 -9.59 -1.76 6.46
N ARG A 111 -10.35 -2.83 6.77
CA ARG A 111 -11.79 -2.85 6.46
C ARG A 111 -12.54 -1.73 7.20
N MET A 112 -12.19 -1.49 8.45
CA MET A 112 -12.81 -0.40 9.22
C MET A 112 -12.54 0.95 8.58
N THR A 113 -11.32 1.15 8.06
CA THR A 113 -10.98 2.37 7.35
C THR A 113 -11.82 2.51 6.09
N ILE A 114 -11.96 1.43 5.31
CA ILE A 114 -12.78 1.42 4.10
C ILE A 114 -14.22 1.80 4.42
N GLU A 115 -14.79 1.19 5.44
CA GLU A 115 -16.16 1.48 5.87
C GLU A 115 -16.32 2.94 6.27
N GLY A 116 -15.35 3.48 6.99
CA GLY A 116 -15.37 4.88 7.38
C GLY A 116 -15.31 5.84 6.20
N LEU A 117 -14.54 5.49 5.17
CA LEU A 117 -14.41 6.31 3.98
C LEU A 117 -15.67 6.30 3.10
N ARG A 118 -16.50 5.29 3.23
CA ARG A 118 -17.73 5.16 2.43
C ARG A 118 -18.96 5.75 3.09
N ARG A 119 -18.83 6.27 4.29
CA ARG A 119 -19.95 6.89 4.99
C ARG A 119 -20.27 8.30 4.49
#